data_5a11b35f925819470d620de5bd27b745
#
_entry.id   5a11b35f925819470d620de5bd27b745
#
_cell.length_a   1.000
_cell.length_b   1.000
_cell.length_c   1.000
_cell.angle_alpha   90.00
_cell.angle_beta   90.00
_cell.angle_gamma   90.00
#
_symmetry.space_group_name_H-M   'P 1'
#
loop_
_entity.id
_entity.type
_entity.pdbx_description
1 polymer ?
#
loop_
_entity_poly.entity_id
_entity_poly.type
_entity_poly.pdbx_seq_one_letter_code
_entity_poly.pdbx_strand_id
1 'polypeptide(L)'
;MSVLQTALQIAHAVRTGAQSASGTVQRALARIDAENPAINALTQVFHAEALARAERIDAQVALGQDPGPLAGVPVAIKDNICTTLGMTTCASRMLAGYRSPFDATAVEKLLAAGAVIIAKANLDEFAMGSSTENSIHGPTRNPHDHTRVPGGSSGGSAAAVAAGLVPVALGSDTGGSIRQPASHCGVVGLKPTYGRVSRYGLVAYASSLDQIGPLTRTVADAGLVASVIAGHDRRDSTCARTTADDIASSLSTLDNAPKGLVVGVPRQARGQGNSPGVEQALARTAEAFVTAGARVVEIDLPHAGAAVAAYYLIATAEASSNLARFDGIRYGHRATLAPGEGLGALYCKSRSEGFSPEVQRRIMLGTYALSSGYYDAYYGTALKVRRLIKQDYDQAFANGAHVVVMPAAPGPAFEIGSKTADPLAMYLEDIYTVGVNLAGLPAISVPVATETIRGKALPIGMQLIAPPLGEGVLLRAAALLERTGA
;
A
#
# COMPACT_ATOMS: atom_id res chain seq x y z
N MET A 1 26.69 12.11 -1.80
CA MET A 1 25.77 11.01 -2.13
C MET A 1 25.25 11.26 -3.53
N SER A 2 25.31 10.29 -4.45
CA SER A 2 24.68 10.43 -5.77
C SER A 2 23.17 10.58 -5.62
N VAL A 3 22.58 11.51 -6.36
CA VAL A 3 21.12 11.71 -6.39
C VAL A 3 20.46 10.39 -6.81
N LEU A 4 19.49 9.94 -6.02
CA LEU A 4 18.74 8.71 -6.33
C LEU A 4 17.85 8.94 -7.56
N GLN A 5 18.06 8.15 -8.61
CA GLN A 5 17.27 8.23 -9.84
C GLN A 5 15.82 7.79 -9.60
N THR A 6 14.85 8.45 -10.26
CA THR A 6 13.45 8.02 -10.31
C THR A 6 13.28 6.82 -11.25
N ALA A 7 12.14 6.13 -11.17
CA ALA A 7 11.85 5.02 -12.10
C ALA A 7 11.79 5.50 -13.56
N LEU A 8 11.19 6.67 -13.80
CA LEU A 8 11.17 7.30 -15.12
C LEU A 8 12.58 7.59 -15.65
N GLN A 9 13.47 8.13 -14.82
CA GLN A 9 14.85 8.42 -15.21
C GLN A 9 15.63 7.14 -15.54
N ILE A 10 15.47 6.08 -14.72
CA ILE A 10 16.10 4.79 -14.95
C ILE A 10 15.60 4.19 -16.26
N ALA A 11 14.28 4.10 -16.45
CA ALA A 11 13.71 3.51 -17.65
C ALA A 11 14.13 4.26 -18.93
N HIS A 12 14.15 5.58 -18.89
CA HIS A 12 14.61 6.40 -20.00
C HIS A 12 16.09 6.14 -20.31
N ALA A 13 16.96 6.18 -19.29
CA ALA A 13 18.40 5.98 -19.48
C ALA A 13 18.73 4.56 -19.99
N VAL A 14 18.01 3.53 -19.55
CA VAL A 14 18.18 2.17 -20.05
C VAL A 14 17.71 2.04 -21.49
N ARG A 15 16.51 2.53 -21.82
CA ARG A 15 15.96 2.46 -23.20
C ARG A 15 16.81 3.20 -24.23
N THR A 16 17.47 4.29 -23.82
CA THR A 16 18.39 5.07 -24.69
C THR A 16 19.80 4.54 -24.72
N GLY A 17 20.12 3.49 -23.96
CA GLY A 17 21.48 2.95 -23.84
C GLY A 17 22.45 3.84 -23.06
N ALA A 18 21.96 4.93 -22.41
CA ALA A 18 22.78 5.83 -21.62
C ALA A 18 23.29 5.16 -20.31
N GLN A 19 22.57 4.12 -19.85
CA GLN A 19 23.02 3.28 -18.74
C GLN A 19 22.51 1.85 -18.94
N SER A 20 23.24 0.85 -18.40
CA SER A 20 22.80 -0.54 -18.45
C SER A 20 21.80 -0.87 -17.33
N ALA A 21 20.86 -1.76 -17.65
CA ALA A 21 19.96 -2.34 -16.64
C ALA A 21 20.76 -3.15 -15.61
N SER A 22 21.75 -3.95 -16.06
CA SER A 22 22.62 -4.75 -15.18
C SER A 22 23.38 -3.87 -14.19
N GLY A 23 23.98 -2.76 -14.62
CA GLY A 23 24.64 -1.82 -13.73
C GLY A 23 23.71 -1.13 -12.75
N THR A 24 22.45 -0.87 -13.15
CA THR A 24 21.43 -0.32 -12.27
C THR A 24 21.03 -1.31 -11.18
N VAL A 25 20.78 -2.56 -11.55
CA VAL A 25 20.43 -3.64 -10.62
C VAL A 25 21.59 -3.95 -9.67
N GLN A 26 22.83 -3.98 -10.16
CA GLN A 26 24.03 -4.17 -9.32
C GLN A 26 24.14 -3.10 -8.22
N ARG A 27 23.93 -1.81 -8.57
CA ARG A 27 23.93 -0.73 -7.57
C ARG A 27 22.82 -0.86 -6.53
N ALA A 28 21.61 -1.28 -6.96
CA ALA A 28 20.50 -1.52 -6.05
C ALA A 28 20.79 -2.70 -5.10
N LEU A 29 21.30 -3.82 -5.61
CA LEU A 29 21.70 -4.99 -4.81
C LEU A 29 22.78 -4.63 -3.79
N ALA A 30 23.83 -3.94 -4.19
CA ALA A 30 24.89 -3.50 -3.29
C ALA A 30 24.36 -2.59 -2.15
N ARG A 31 23.40 -1.72 -2.44
CA ARG A 31 22.76 -0.89 -1.43
C ARG A 31 21.88 -1.72 -0.51
N ILE A 32 21.10 -2.68 -1.05
CA ILE A 32 20.30 -3.60 -0.26
C ILE A 32 21.17 -4.37 0.73
N ASP A 33 22.28 -4.93 0.26
CA ASP A 33 23.19 -5.71 1.11
C ASP A 33 23.82 -4.86 2.23
N ALA A 34 24.07 -3.57 1.98
CA ALA A 34 24.65 -2.66 2.95
C ALA A 34 23.63 -2.14 3.98
N GLU A 35 22.43 -1.78 3.56
CA GLU A 35 21.49 -1.00 4.39
C GLU A 35 20.31 -1.85 4.92
N ASN A 36 19.85 -2.85 4.16
CA ASN A 36 18.68 -3.64 4.56
C ASN A 36 18.83 -4.41 5.89
N PRO A 37 20.03 -4.90 6.30
CA PRO A 37 20.18 -5.57 7.59
C PRO A 37 19.79 -4.70 8.80
N ALA A 38 19.98 -3.38 8.70
CA ALA A 38 19.59 -2.45 9.77
C ALA A 38 18.11 -2.07 9.73
N ILE A 39 17.47 -2.10 8.55
CA ILE A 39 16.10 -1.65 8.30
C ILE A 39 15.11 -2.82 8.36
N ASN A 40 15.51 -4.00 7.90
CA ASN A 40 14.66 -5.19 7.74
C ASN A 40 13.42 -4.93 6.86
N ALA A 41 13.61 -4.18 5.77
CA ALA A 41 12.55 -3.86 4.82
C ALA A 41 12.27 -5.00 3.83
N LEU A 42 13.30 -5.76 3.46
CA LEU A 42 13.26 -6.81 2.45
C LEU A 42 13.60 -8.17 3.09
N THR A 43 12.75 -9.16 2.83
CA THR A 43 12.84 -10.50 3.46
C THR A 43 13.52 -11.53 2.59
N GLN A 44 13.48 -11.36 1.27
CA GLN A 44 14.14 -12.20 0.27
C GLN A 44 14.71 -11.30 -0.82
N VAL A 45 15.97 -11.50 -1.21
CA VAL A 45 16.65 -10.75 -2.27
C VAL A 45 17.11 -11.71 -3.36
N PHE A 46 16.85 -11.37 -4.62
CA PHE A 46 17.02 -12.25 -5.77
C PHE A 46 18.21 -11.84 -6.64
N HIS A 47 19.44 -11.96 -6.10
CA HIS A 47 20.66 -11.46 -6.73
C HIS A 47 20.89 -12.03 -8.14
N ALA A 48 20.91 -13.35 -8.27
CA ALA A 48 21.21 -14.00 -9.55
C ALA A 48 20.12 -13.78 -10.59
N GLU A 49 18.85 -13.93 -10.19
CA GLU A 49 17.69 -13.84 -11.07
C GLU A 49 17.46 -12.40 -11.53
N ALA A 50 17.69 -11.40 -10.66
CA ALA A 50 17.60 -9.99 -11.00
C ALA A 50 18.69 -9.58 -12.00
N LEU A 51 19.93 -10.02 -11.79
CA LEU A 51 21.03 -9.76 -12.74
C LEU A 51 20.78 -10.41 -14.08
N ALA A 52 20.41 -11.69 -14.11
CA ALA A 52 20.09 -12.40 -15.36
C ALA A 52 18.90 -11.77 -16.12
N ARG A 53 17.92 -11.20 -15.40
CA ARG A 53 16.84 -10.43 -16.03
C ARG A 53 17.34 -9.11 -16.60
N ALA A 54 18.19 -8.38 -15.88
CA ALA A 54 18.75 -7.12 -16.32
C ALA A 54 19.66 -7.29 -17.55
N GLU A 55 20.48 -8.34 -17.60
CA GLU A 55 21.30 -8.68 -18.77
C GLU A 55 20.46 -8.96 -20.02
N ARG A 56 19.31 -9.63 -19.86
CA ARG A 56 18.36 -9.83 -20.98
C ARG A 56 17.79 -8.50 -21.48
N ILE A 57 17.50 -7.55 -20.59
CA ILE A 57 17.05 -6.20 -20.97
C ILE A 57 18.16 -5.47 -21.72
N ASP A 58 19.40 -5.53 -21.26
CA ASP A 58 20.56 -4.92 -21.93
C ASP A 58 20.73 -5.51 -23.33
N ALA A 59 20.58 -6.82 -23.50
CA ALA A 59 20.63 -7.48 -24.81
C ALA A 59 19.51 -7.03 -25.76
N GLN A 60 18.27 -6.86 -25.25
CA GLN A 60 17.16 -6.31 -26.03
C GLN A 60 17.44 -4.90 -26.53
N VAL A 61 17.95 -4.00 -25.65
CA VAL A 61 18.33 -2.64 -26.02
C VAL A 61 19.43 -2.63 -27.07
N ALA A 62 20.46 -3.48 -26.91
CA ALA A 62 21.55 -3.60 -27.88
C ALA A 62 21.06 -4.05 -29.28
N LEU A 63 19.97 -4.80 -29.35
CA LEU A 63 19.30 -5.21 -30.59
C LEU A 63 18.30 -4.16 -31.12
N GLY A 64 18.19 -2.98 -30.49
CA GLY A 64 17.24 -1.93 -30.87
C GLY A 64 15.78 -2.26 -30.52
N GLN A 65 15.53 -3.24 -29.65
CA GLN A 65 14.20 -3.61 -29.17
C GLN A 65 13.83 -2.74 -27.96
N ASP A 66 12.56 -2.32 -27.86
CA ASP A 66 12.05 -1.60 -26.70
C ASP A 66 11.66 -2.59 -25.58
N PRO A 67 12.34 -2.61 -24.42
CA PRO A 67 11.99 -3.49 -23.32
C PRO A 67 10.76 -3.04 -22.51
N GLY A 68 10.21 -1.86 -22.82
CA GLY A 68 9.00 -1.34 -22.20
C GLY A 68 9.23 -0.14 -21.27
N PRO A 69 8.13 0.44 -20.76
CA PRO A 69 8.15 1.71 -20.00
C PRO A 69 8.81 1.63 -18.63
N LEU A 70 9.09 0.44 -18.11
CA LEU A 70 9.83 0.21 -16.85
C LEU A 70 11.18 -0.49 -17.08
N ALA A 71 11.77 -0.32 -18.25
CA ALA A 71 13.03 -0.95 -18.64
C ALA A 71 14.12 -0.85 -17.57
N GLY A 72 14.55 -1.98 -17.02
CA GLY A 72 15.62 -2.07 -16.04
C GLY A 72 15.32 -1.49 -14.65
N VAL A 73 14.09 -1.09 -14.36
CA VAL A 73 13.68 -0.54 -13.06
C VAL A 73 13.62 -1.66 -12.01
N PRO A 74 14.42 -1.59 -10.92
CA PRO A 74 14.33 -2.54 -9.81
C PRO A 74 13.05 -2.32 -9.00
N VAL A 75 12.29 -3.39 -8.74
CA VAL A 75 11.01 -3.34 -8.01
C VAL A 75 11.01 -4.36 -6.87
N ALA A 76 10.60 -3.93 -5.68
CA ALA A 76 10.30 -4.82 -4.56
C ALA A 76 8.79 -5.15 -4.53
N ILE A 77 8.46 -6.39 -4.17
CA ILE A 77 7.07 -6.88 -4.15
C ILE A 77 6.68 -7.24 -2.71
N LYS A 78 5.64 -6.62 -2.18
CA LYS A 78 5.10 -6.98 -0.85
C LYS A 78 4.81 -8.48 -0.78
N ASP A 79 5.19 -9.12 0.32
CA ASP A 79 5.23 -10.59 0.39
C ASP A 79 3.85 -11.27 0.57
N ASN A 80 2.77 -10.54 0.37
CA ASN A 80 1.42 -11.10 0.17
C ASN A 80 0.98 -11.08 -1.31
N ILE A 81 1.84 -10.63 -2.23
CA ILE A 81 1.60 -10.66 -3.68
C ILE A 81 2.40 -11.83 -4.24
N CYS A 82 1.72 -12.77 -4.89
CA CYS A 82 2.31 -14.00 -5.43
C CYS A 82 3.33 -13.72 -6.52
N THR A 83 4.48 -14.39 -6.40
CA THR A 83 5.52 -14.44 -7.43
C THR A 83 6.02 -15.88 -7.56
N THR A 84 6.32 -16.32 -8.77
CA THR A 84 7.01 -17.60 -9.02
C THR A 84 8.44 -17.55 -8.51
N LEU A 85 9.00 -16.34 -8.38
CA LEU A 85 10.31 -16.08 -7.84
C LEU A 85 10.25 -15.97 -6.30
N GLY A 86 10.97 -16.83 -5.60
CA GLY A 86 11.00 -16.85 -4.14
C GLY A 86 9.75 -17.46 -3.51
N MET A 87 9.50 -17.10 -2.27
CA MET A 87 8.36 -17.56 -1.47
C MET A 87 7.34 -16.41 -1.34
N THR A 88 6.08 -16.78 -1.10
CA THR A 88 5.02 -15.84 -0.73
C THR A 88 4.53 -16.22 0.65
N THR A 89 5.16 -15.64 1.69
CA THR A 89 4.97 -16.07 3.08
C THR A 89 3.86 -15.30 3.80
N CYS A 90 3.45 -14.14 3.30
CA CYS A 90 2.59 -13.20 4.02
C CYS A 90 3.11 -12.83 5.41
N ALA A 91 4.44 -12.91 5.63
CA ALA A 91 5.10 -12.74 6.92
C ALA A 91 4.52 -13.65 8.02
N SER A 92 4.02 -14.84 7.66
CA SER A 92 3.35 -15.81 8.53
C SER A 92 4.06 -17.15 8.55
N ARG A 93 4.11 -17.80 9.71
CA ARG A 93 4.53 -19.21 9.83
C ARG A 93 3.63 -20.11 8.99
N MET A 94 2.35 -19.76 8.86
CA MET A 94 1.38 -20.52 8.08
C MET A 94 1.86 -20.75 6.63
N LEU A 95 2.53 -19.76 6.02
CA LEU A 95 3.01 -19.83 4.63
C LEU A 95 4.54 -19.71 4.49
N ALA A 96 5.30 -19.93 5.56
CA ALA A 96 6.77 -19.74 5.56
C ALA A 96 7.51 -20.50 4.44
N GLY A 97 7.02 -21.66 4.02
CA GLY A 97 7.59 -22.46 2.92
C GLY A 97 6.79 -22.44 1.62
N TYR A 98 5.78 -21.58 1.48
CA TYR A 98 4.91 -21.59 0.31
C TYR A 98 5.56 -20.89 -0.89
N ARG A 99 5.68 -21.64 -2.01
CA ARG A 99 6.05 -21.12 -3.34
C ARG A 99 4.80 -21.05 -4.20
N SER A 100 4.54 -19.86 -4.75
CA SER A 100 3.41 -19.70 -5.68
C SER A 100 3.75 -20.35 -7.04
N PRO A 101 2.83 -21.14 -7.63
CA PRO A 101 3.01 -21.70 -8.96
C PRO A 101 2.75 -20.68 -10.09
N PHE A 102 2.35 -19.44 -9.76
CA PHE A 102 2.03 -18.37 -10.72
C PHE A 102 2.38 -16.99 -10.14
N ASP A 103 2.57 -16.05 -11.04
CA ASP A 103 2.72 -14.63 -10.71
C ASP A 103 1.35 -13.95 -10.60
N ALA A 104 1.22 -12.97 -9.70
CA ALA A 104 0.07 -12.08 -9.68
C ALA A 104 0.01 -11.26 -10.98
N THR A 105 -1.20 -10.93 -11.45
CA THR A 105 -1.39 -10.11 -12.68
C THR A 105 -0.57 -8.82 -12.67
N ALA A 106 -0.50 -8.14 -11.50
CA ALA A 106 0.32 -6.94 -11.37
C ALA A 106 1.81 -7.23 -11.60
N VAL A 107 2.32 -8.38 -11.15
CA VAL A 107 3.71 -8.81 -11.36
C VAL A 107 3.97 -9.17 -12.82
N GLU A 108 3.07 -9.94 -13.46
CA GLU A 108 3.15 -10.26 -14.89
C GLU A 108 3.25 -8.97 -15.73
N LYS A 109 2.41 -7.97 -15.44
CA LYS A 109 2.41 -6.69 -16.14
C LYS A 109 3.70 -5.89 -15.92
N LEU A 110 4.24 -5.86 -14.70
CA LEU A 110 5.53 -5.23 -14.41
C LEU A 110 6.67 -5.89 -15.21
N LEU A 111 6.70 -7.22 -15.22
CA LEU A 111 7.69 -7.98 -15.99
C LEU A 111 7.55 -7.72 -17.50
N ALA A 112 6.34 -7.70 -18.03
CA ALA A 112 6.08 -7.37 -19.43
C ALA A 112 6.50 -5.94 -19.80
N ALA A 113 6.45 -5.00 -18.84
CA ALA A 113 6.89 -3.62 -18.99
C ALA A 113 8.41 -3.40 -18.82
N GLY A 114 9.18 -4.48 -18.66
CA GLY A 114 10.66 -4.40 -18.54
C GLY A 114 11.18 -4.18 -17.12
N ALA A 115 10.34 -4.27 -16.09
CA ALA A 115 10.79 -4.18 -14.70
C ALA A 115 11.62 -5.40 -14.28
N VAL A 116 12.46 -5.22 -13.27
CA VAL A 116 13.27 -6.27 -12.63
C VAL A 116 12.79 -6.47 -11.20
N ILE A 117 12.16 -7.62 -10.92
CA ILE A 117 11.79 -7.96 -9.54
C ILE A 117 13.06 -8.35 -8.80
N ILE A 118 13.38 -7.58 -7.75
CA ILE A 118 14.66 -7.71 -7.03
C ILE A 118 14.51 -8.31 -5.63
N ALA A 119 13.33 -8.16 -5.01
CA ALA A 119 13.14 -8.61 -3.63
C ALA A 119 11.65 -8.77 -3.25
N LYS A 120 11.40 -9.50 -2.15
CA LYS A 120 10.12 -9.49 -1.42
C LYS A 120 10.23 -8.53 -0.24
N ALA A 121 9.20 -7.70 -0.04
CA ALA A 121 9.15 -6.71 1.03
C ALA A 121 8.37 -7.22 2.24
N ASN A 122 8.88 -6.91 3.44
CA ASN A 122 8.27 -7.24 4.73
C ASN A 122 6.91 -6.55 4.92
N LEU A 123 6.07 -7.13 5.77
CA LEU A 123 4.71 -6.64 6.03
C LEU A 123 4.21 -7.09 7.40
N ASP A 124 3.11 -6.53 7.89
CA ASP A 124 2.34 -7.16 8.97
C ASP A 124 1.71 -8.46 8.46
N GLU A 125 1.69 -9.48 9.28
CA GLU A 125 1.21 -10.82 8.93
C GLU A 125 -0.18 -10.79 8.24
N PHE A 126 -0.29 -11.39 7.06
CA PHE A 126 -1.48 -11.39 6.20
C PHE A 126 -2.07 -10.00 5.93
N ALA A 127 -1.22 -8.97 5.92
CA ALA A 127 -1.61 -7.56 5.79
C ALA A 127 -2.51 -7.04 6.93
N MET A 128 -2.44 -7.66 8.10
CA MET A 128 -3.25 -7.35 9.29
C MET A 128 -2.43 -6.57 10.32
N GLY A 129 -2.30 -5.28 10.11
CA GLY A 129 -1.59 -4.36 11.02
C GLY A 129 -1.34 -3.01 10.36
N SER A 130 -0.81 -2.07 11.16
CA SER A 130 -0.54 -0.68 10.75
C SER A 130 0.87 -0.24 11.17
N SER A 131 1.79 -1.21 11.43
CA SER A 131 3.13 -0.91 11.97
C SER A 131 4.27 -1.74 11.37
N THR A 132 3.99 -2.88 10.76
CA THR A 132 4.97 -3.88 10.30
C THR A 132 5.84 -4.44 11.44
N GLU A 133 5.21 -4.56 12.64
CA GLU A 133 5.81 -5.23 13.81
C GLU A 133 5.41 -6.72 13.86
N ASN A 134 4.22 -7.05 13.35
CA ASN A 134 3.67 -8.41 13.35
C ASN A 134 4.18 -9.20 12.15
N SER A 135 5.45 -9.61 12.19
CA SER A 135 6.09 -10.38 11.11
C SER A 135 6.97 -11.48 11.69
N ILE A 136 6.95 -12.67 11.06
CA ILE A 136 7.89 -13.75 11.40
C ILE A 136 9.35 -13.38 11.09
N HIS A 137 9.56 -12.38 10.24
CA HIS A 137 10.89 -11.86 9.88
C HIS A 137 11.37 -10.78 10.87
N GLY A 138 10.59 -10.47 11.91
CA GLY A 138 10.83 -9.36 12.84
C GLY A 138 10.35 -8.00 12.28
N PRO A 139 10.39 -6.95 13.13
CA PRO A 139 9.89 -5.63 12.77
C PRO A 139 10.74 -4.97 11.70
N THR A 140 10.09 -4.26 10.76
CA THR A 140 10.75 -3.30 9.90
C THR A 140 10.96 -1.98 10.66
N ARG A 141 12.08 -1.31 10.41
CA ARG A 141 12.45 -0.04 11.04
C ARG A 141 12.28 1.11 10.06
N ASN A 142 11.85 2.26 10.58
CA ASN A 142 11.72 3.46 9.79
C ASN A 142 13.11 4.03 9.42
N PRO A 143 13.41 4.32 8.13
CA PRO A 143 14.71 4.86 7.73
C PRO A 143 15.04 6.25 8.33
N HIS A 144 14.04 7.03 8.74
CA HIS A 144 14.24 8.34 9.38
C HIS A 144 14.63 8.22 10.86
N ASP A 145 14.18 7.14 11.52
CA ASP A 145 14.52 6.81 12.90
C ASP A 145 14.29 5.31 13.16
N HIS A 146 15.35 4.55 13.32
CA HIS A 146 15.29 3.09 13.47
C HIS A 146 14.62 2.62 14.79
N THR A 147 14.28 3.52 15.70
CA THR A 147 13.49 3.21 16.90
C THR A 147 11.99 3.24 16.64
N ARG A 148 11.57 3.65 15.42
CA ARG A 148 10.19 3.86 15.03
C ARG A 148 9.73 2.90 13.97
N VAL A 149 8.41 2.73 13.90
CA VAL A 149 7.74 1.91 12.87
C VAL A 149 7.75 2.62 11.52
N PRO A 150 7.79 1.90 10.40
CA PRO A 150 7.60 2.47 9.06
C PRO A 150 6.12 2.69 8.74
N GLY A 151 5.21 2.32 9.67
CA GLY A 151 3.80 2.11 9.35
C GLY A 151 3.54 0.72 8.76
N GLY A 152 2.29 0.46 8.38
CA GLY A 152 1.88 -0.85 7.86
C GLY A 152 0.49 -0.84 7.20
N SER A 153 0.14 -1.98 6.63
CA SER A 153 0.90 -3.23 6.59
C SER A 153 1.98 -3.30 5.51
N SER A 154 2.12 -2.30 4.60
CA SER A 154 3.19 -2.29 3.57
C SER A 154 4.44 -1.52 4.05
N GLY A 155 4.83 -1.66 5.33
CA GLY A 155 5.95 -0.91 5.90
C GLY A 155 7.30 -1.27 5.29
N GLY A 156 7.54 -2.54 4.95
CA GLY A 156 8.75 -2.93 4.23
C GLY A 156 8.85 -2.29 2.85
N SER A 157 7.73 -2.21 2.10
CA SER A 157 7.68 -1.53 0.80
C SER A 157 7.97 -0.03 0.93
N ALA A 158 7.37 0.64 1.93
CA ALA A 158 7.60 2.07 2.17
C ALA A 158 9.05 2.35 2.62
N ALA A 159 9.56 1.58 3.57
CA ALA A 159 10.92 1.71 4.07
C ALA A 159 11.98 1.46 2.98
N ALA A 160 11.76 0.45 2.11
CA ALA A 160 12.67 0.15 1.01
C ALA A 160 12.79 1.32 0.02
N VAL A 161 11.68 1.98 -0.30
CA VAL A 161 11.67 3.17 -1.17
C VAL A 161 12.29 4.38 -0.47
N ALA A 162 11.94 4.61 0.79
CA ALA A 162 12.45 5.74 1.58
C ALA A 162 13.97 5.67 1.77
N ALA A 163 14.51 4.48 2.06
CA ALA A 163 15.95 4.24 2.15
C ALA A 163 16.65 4.24 0.78
N GLY A 164 15.90 4.32 -0.32
CA GLY A 164 16.46 4.27 -1.67
C GLY A 164 17.02 2.90 -2.07
N LEU A 165 16.60 1.83 -1.41
CA LEU A 165 16.97 0.45 -1.79
C LEU A 165 16.42 0.11 -3.18
N VAL A 166 15.24 0.58 -3.46
CA VAL A 166 14.55 0.47 -4.76
C VAL A 166 13.82 1.79 -5.09
N PRO A 167 13.65 2.15 -6.36
CA PRO A 167 12.83 3.30 -6.74
C PRO A 167 11.34 3.05 -6.62
N VAL A 168 10.91 1.79 -6.72
CA VAL A 168 9.51 1.35 -6.74
C VAL A 168 9.35 0.12 -5.85
N ALA A 169 8.26 0.10 -5.08
CA ALA A 169 7.76 -1.12 -4.46
C ALA A 169 6.25 -1.26 -4.68
N LEU A 170 5.74 -2.49 -4.82
CA LEU A 170 4.30 -2.75 -4.72
C LEU A 170 3.91 -2.99 -3.27
N GLY A 171 2.79 -2.41 -2.88
CA GLY A 171 2.09 -2.66 -1.62
C GLY A 171 0.67 -3.18 -1.85
N SER A 172 -0.04 -3.43 -0.76
CA SER A 172 -1.47 -3.68 -0.75
C SER A 172 -2.14 -2.80 0.30
N ASP A 173 -3.35 -2.31 0.01
CA ASP A 173 -4.10 -1.38 0.85
C ASP A 173 -5.53 -1.89 1.03
N THR A 174 -5.87 -2.26 2.26
CA THR A 174 -7.19 -2.74 2.67
C THR A 174 -7.91 -1.68 3.52
N GLY A 175 -7.14 -0.93 4.33
CA GLY A 175 -7.65 0.12 5.22
C GLY A 175 -6.73 1.34 5.32
N GLY A 176 -5.66 1.40 4.51
CA GLY A 176 -4.65 2.45 4.59
C GLY A 176 -3.24 1.95 4.33
N SER A 177 -3.08 0.65 4.14
CA SER A 177 -1.78 -0.05 4.21
C SER A 177 -0.78 0.26 3.08
N ILE A 178 -1.06 1.18 2.17
CA ILE A 178 -0.12 1.85 1.26
C ILE A 178 0.08 3.29 1.73
N ARG A 179 -1.00 4.01 2.00
CA ARG A 179 -1.01 5.47 2.23
C ARG A 179 -0.45 5.86 3.59
N GLN A 180 -0.79 5.12 4.65
CA GLN A 180 -0.29 5.37 5.99
C GLN A 180 1.24 5.11 6.09
N PRO A 181 1.79 3.94 5.67
CA PRO A 181 3.24 3.76 5.68
C PRO A 181 3.97 4.70 4.70
N ALA A 182 3.35 5.12 3.59
CA ALA A 182 3.91 6.16 2.73
C ALA A 182 4.07 7.49 3.48
N SER A 183 3.08 7.90 4.27
CA SER A 183 3.15 9.08 5.15
C SER A 183 4.28 8.96 6.17
N HIS A 184 4.34 7.86 6.91
CA HIS A 184 5.34 7.65 7.96
C HIS A 184 6.78 7.55 7.44
N CYS A 185 6.97 7.11 6.19
CA CYS A 185 8.28 7.00 5.55
C CYS A 185 8.64 8.16 4.62
N GLY A 186 7.74 9.14 4.41
CA GLY A 186 8.01 10.30 3.55
C GLY A 186 8.13 9.93 2.07
N VAL A 187 7.29 9.02 1.59
CA VAL A 187 7.23 8.60 0.19
C VAL A 187 5.81 8.75 -0.36
N VAL A 188 5.66 8.64 -1.67
CA VAL A 188 4.36 8.65 -2.34
C VAL A 188 3.76 7.26 -2.32
N GLY A 189 2.49 7.15 -1.92
CA GLY A 189 1.76 5.87 -1.92
C GLY A 189 0.40 6.00 -2.59
N LEU A 190 0.18 5.31 -3.71
CA LEU A 190 -1.07 5.36 -4.47
C LEU A 190 -1.90 4.09 -4.27
N LYS A 191 -3.10 4.26 -3.74
CA LYS A 191 -4.16 3.26 -3.75
C LYS A 191 -5.13 3.55 -4.90
N PRO A 192 -5.21 2.70 -5.94
CA PRO A 192 -6.17 2.91 -7.04
C PRO A 192 -7.63 2.74 -6.60
N THR A 193 -8.56 3.08 -7.47
CA THR A 193 -9.98 2.71 -7.34
C THR A 193 -10.12 1.21 -7.14
N TYR A 194 -11.05 0.78 -6.27
CA TYR A 194 -11.34 -0.65 -6.10
C TYR A 194 -11.68 -1.31 -7.44
N GLY A 195 -10.99 -2.41 -7.76
CA GLY A 195 -11.13 -3.12 -9.02
C GLY A 195 -10.36 -2.52 -10.20
N ARG A 196 -9.62 -1.40 -10.02
CA ARG A 196 -8.79 -0.81 -11.08
C ARG A 196 -7.57 -1.67 -11.43
N VAL A 197 -7.00 -2.32 -10.43
CA VAL A 197 -5.90 -3.28 -10.52
C VAL A 197 -6.42 -4.65 -10.13
N SER A 198 -6.10 -5.69 -10.90
CA SER A 198 -6.49 -7.07 -10.60
C SER A 198 -5.92 -7.53 -9.27
N ARG A 199 -6.76 -8.20 -8.48
CA ARG A 199 -6.38 -8.88 -7.24
C ARG A 199 -5.95 -10.34 -7.45
N TYR A 200 -5.93 -10.82 -8.70
CA TYR A 200 -5.45 -12.17 -8.98
C TYR A 200 -3.99 -12.31 -8.55
N GLY A 201 -3.73 -13.26 -7.66
CA GLY A 201 -2.42 -13.47 -7.04
C GLY A 201 -2.13 -12.60 -5.82
N LEU A 202 -3.08 -11.78 -5.34
CA LEU A 202 -3.02 -11.15 -4.02
C LEU A 202 -3.62 -12.10 -2.99
N VAL A 203 -2.86 -12.44 -1.95
CA VAL A 203 -3.41 -13.21 -0.81
C VAL A 203 -4.39 -12.33 -0.06
N ALA A 204 -5.66 -12.76 -0.05
CA ALA A 204 -6.77 -11.94 0.40
C ALA A 204 -6.77 -11.75 1.92
N TYR A 205 -6.86 -10.48 2.36
CA TYR A 205 -7.28 -10.10 3.70
C TYR A 205 -8.78 -9.85 3.73
N ALA A 206 -9.26 -8.79 3.08
CA ALA A 206 -10.68 -8.47 2.95
C ALA A 206 -11.04 -8.23 1.48
N SER A 207 -11.70 -9.21 0.87
CA SER A 207 -11.89 -9.29 -0.58
C SER A 207 -12.64 -8.10 -1.18
N SER A 208 -13.52 -7.44 -0.40
CA SER A 208 -14.27 -6.27 -0.85
C SER A 208 -13.53 -4.94 -0.67
N LEU A 209 -12.28 -4.96 -0.16
CA LEU A 209 -11.51 -3.78 0.20
C LEU A 209 -10.08 -3.77 -0.37
N ASP A 210 -9.46 -4.95 -0.51
CA ASP A 210 -8.05 -5.11 -0.90
C ASP A 210 -7.74 -4.50 -2.27
N GLN A 211 -6.64 -3.73 -2.36
CA GLN A 211 -6.10 -3.21 -3.61
C GLN A 211 -4.57 -3.28 -3.63
N ILE A 212 -3.98 -3.58 -4.79
CA ILE A 212 -2.54 -3.45 -5.06
C ILE A 212 -2.27 -2.05 -5.59
N GLY A 213 -1.19 -1.42 -5.13
CA GLY A 213 -0.75 -0.13 -5.64
C GLY A 213 0.74 0.13 -5.36
N PRO A 214 1.32 1.14 -6.03
CA PRO A 214 2.73 1.47 -5.91
C PRO A 214 3.05 2.36 -4.71
N LEU A 215 4.28 2.17 -4.19
CA LEU A 215 5.00 3.12 -3.37
C LEU A 215 6.24 3.57 -4.14
N THR A 216 6.47 4.88 -4.21
CA THR A 216 7.52 5.51 -5.03
C THR A 216 8.03 6.79 -4.37
N ARG A 217 9.10 7.39 -4.91
CA ARG A 217 9.57 8.69 -4.41
C ARG A 217 8.83 9.88 -5.01
N THR A 218 8.22 9.71 -6.21
CA THR A 218 7.54 10.80 -6.91
C THR A 218 6.15 10.39 -7.37
N VAL A 219 5.27 11.38 -7.51
CA VAL A 219 3.92 11.19 -8.06
C VAL A 219 3.96 10.67 -9.50
N ALA A 220 4.94 11.14 -10.28
CA ALA A 220 5.13 10.70 -11.67
C ALA A 220 5.47 9.20 -11.76
N ASP A 221 6.36 8.70 -10.89
CA ASP A 221 6.67 7.28 -10.82
C ASP A 221 5.44 6.45 -10.37
N ALA A 222 4.67 6.96 -9.40
CA ALA A 222 3.43 6.29 -8.96
C ALA A 222 2.42 6.17 -10.09
N GLY A 223 2.24 7.23 -10.85
CA GLY A 223 1.38 7.24 -12.05
C GLY A 223 1.88 6.28 -13.13
N LEU A 224 3.18 6.25 -13.42
CA LEU A 224 3.78 5.33 -14.38
C LEU A 224 3.50 3.87 -13.99
N VAL A 225 3.79 3.49 -12.74
CA VAL A 225 3.57 2.11 -12.28
C VAL A 225 2.08 1.78 -12.28
N ALA A 226 1.22 2.71 -11.84
CA ALA A 226 -0.23 2.51 -11.86
C ALA A 226 -0.76 2.30 -13.29
N SER A 227 -0.27 3.06 -14.28
CA SER A 227 -0.66 2.88 -15.69
C SER A 227 -0.29 1.50 -16.24
N VAL A 228 0.81 0.92 -15.77
CA VAL A 228 1.26 -0.42 -16.16
C VAL A 228 0.39 -1.52 -15.52
N ILE A 229 0.14 -1.45 -14.20
CA ILE A 229 -0.54 -2.54 -13.48
C ILE A 229 -2.06 -2.49 -13.57
N ALA A 230 -2.66 -1.33 -13.90
CA ALA A 230 -4.11 -1.17 -14.04
C ALA A 230 -4.68 -1.88 -15.29
N GLY A 231 -6.02 -1.99 -15.33
CA GLY A 231 -6.77 -2.54 -16.45
C GLY A 231 -7.38 -3.91 -16.17
N HIS A 232 -8.35 -4.28 -17.01
CA HIS A 232 -9.19 -5.47 -16.84
C HIS A 232 -8.41 -6.79 -16.84
N ASP A 233 -8.81 -7.70 -15.96
CA ASP A 233 -8.32 -9.08 -15.90
C ASP A 233 -9.51 -10.05 -15.71
N ARG A 234 -9.65 -11.02 -16.59
CA ARG A 234 -10.71 -12.03 -16.53
C ARG A 234 -10.58 -12.99 -15.34
N ARG A 235 -9.39 -13.07 -14.73
CA ARG A 235 -9.12 -13.93 -13.58
C ARG A 235 -9.61 -13.33 -12.24
N ASP A 236 -9.98 -12.02 -12.25
CA ASP A 236 -10.56 -11.35 -11.10
C ASP A 236 -11.94 -10.79 -11.47
N SER A 237 -13.00 -11.42 -10.94
CA SER A 237 -14.40 -11.05 -11.19
C SER A 237 -14.76 -9.65 -10.66
N THR A 238 -13.96 -9.09 -9.74
CA THR A 238 -14.13 -7.74 -9.18
C THR A 238 -13.38 -6.67 -9.97
N CYS A 239 -12.55 -7.07 -10.94
CA CYS A 239 -11.77 -6.15 -11.75
C CYS A 239 -12.68 -5.34 -12.68
N ALA A 240 -12.56 -4.02 -12.64
CA ALA A 240 -13.34 -3.11 -13.48
C ALA A 240 -13.01 -3.32 -14.97
N ARG A 241 -14.03 -3.22 -15.83
CA ARG A 241 -13.85 -3.34 -17.28
C ARG A 241 -13.43 -2.00 -17.88
N THR A 242 -12.26 -1.51 -17.48
CA THR A 242 -11.68 -0.23 -17.91
C THR A 242 -10.25 -0.42 -18.37
N THR A 243 -9.78 0.50 -19.24
CA THR A 243 -8.36 0.60 -19.62
C THR A 243 -7.62 1.50 -18.64
N ALA A 244 -6.31 1.62 -18.78
CA ALA A 244 -5.47 2.53 -17.99
C ALA A 244 -5.13 3.83 -18.75
N ASP A 245 -5.80 4.12 -19.85
CA ASP A 245 -5.45 5.21 -20.79
C ASP A 245 -5.53 6.61 -20.13
N ASP A 246 -6.49 6.81 -19.22
CA ASP A 246 -6.63 8.04 -18.45
C ASP A 246 -5.47 8.28 -17.49
N ILE A 247 -4.92 7.22 -16.88
CA ILE A 247 -3.74 7.29 -16.04
C ILE A 247 -2.51 7.61 -16.90
N ALA A 248 -2.32 6.88 -17.98
CA ALA A 248 -1.20 7.06 -18.91
C ALA A 248 -1.21 8.47 -19.54
N SER A 249 -2.37 8.94 -20.00
CA SER A 249 -2.51 10.28 -20.60
C SER A 249 -2.28 11.41 -19.57
N SER A 250 -2.61 11.19 -18.31
CA SER A 250 -2.38 12.19 -17.26
C SER A 250 -0.88 12.46 -17.03
N LEU A 251 0.00 11.48 -17.29
CA LEU A 251 1.44 11.61 -17.08
C LEU A 251 2.06 12.74 -17.92
N SER A 252 1.57 12.97 -19.14
CA SER A 252 2.03 14.06 -20.00
C SER A 252 1.55 15.46 -19.57
N THR A 253 0.64 15.53 -18.62
CA THR A 253 0.00 16.77 -18.13
C THR A 253 0.18 17.01 -16.64
N LEU A 254 1.05 16.25 -15.97
CA LEU A 254 1.30 16.38 -14.52
C LEU A 254 1.79 17.79 -14.14
N ASP A 255 2.53 18.46 -15.03
CA ASP A 255 3.03 19.82 -14.81
C ASP A 255 1.94 20.89 -14.91
N ASN A 256 0.80 20.55 -15.50
CA ASN A 256 -0.30 21.47 -15.66
C ASN A 256 -1.25 21.37 -14.46
N ALA A 257 -1.36 22.43 -13.66
CA ALA A 257 -2.41 22.51 -12.64
C ALA A 257 -3.79 22.32 -13.28
N PRO A 258 -4.68 21.49 -12.72
CA PRO A 258 -6.04 21.36 -13.25
C PRO A 258 -6.75 22.72 -13.17
N LYS A 259 -7.18 23.25 -14.33
CA LYS A 259 -7.93 24.52 -14.39
C LYS A 259 -9.22 24.39 -13.58
N GLY A 260 -9.48 25.39 -12.71
CA GLY A 260 -10.67 25.42 -11.89
C GLY A 260 -10.73 24.32 -10.82
N LEU A 261 -9.57 23.78 -10.40
CA LEU A 261 -9.51 22.75 -9.37
C LEU A 261 -10.25 23.20 -8.09
N VAL A 262 -11.15 22.36 -7.61
CA VAL A 262 -11.84 22.53 -6.33
C VAL A 262 -11.38 21.42 -5.38
N VAL A 263 -10.83 21.82 -4.24
CA VAL A 263 -10.32 20.93 -3.20
C VAL A 263 -11.24 21.00 -1.99
N GLY A 264 -11.86 19.88 -1.63
CA GLY A 264 -12.67 19.73 -0.43
C GLY A 264 -11.80 19.39 0.78
N VAL A 265 -11.96 20.12 1.88
CA VAL A 265 -11.32 19.79 3.18
C VAL A 265 -12.44 19.40 4.15
N PRO A 266 -12.51 18.14 4.59
CA PRO A 266 -13.53 17.71 5.54
C PRO A 266 -13.33 18.37 6.91
N ARG A 267 -14.43 18.77 7.56
CA ARG A 267 -14.40 19.22 8.97
C ARG A 267 -13.77 18.16 9.86
N GLN A 268 -14.06 16.90 9.57
CA GLN A 268 -13.57 15.73 10.30
C GLN A 268 -12.06 15.47 10.13
N ALA A 269 -11.39 16.13 9.18
CA ALA A 269 -9.94 16.08 9.02
C ALA A 269 -9.19 16.85 10.11
N ARG A 270 -9.89 17.68 10.87
CA ARG A 270 -9.40 18.44 12.02
C ARG A 270 -9.98 17.80 13.28
N GLY A 271 -9.18 17.59 14.29
CA GLY A 271 -9.76 17.02 15.50
C GLY A 271 -8.78 16.65 16.59
N GLN A 272 -9.36 16.28 17.74
CA GLN A 272 -8.63 15.75 18.87
C GLN A 272 -8.01 14.41 18.48
N GLY A 273 -6.70 14.33 18.50
CA GLY A 273 -5.92 13.15 18.12
C GLY A 273 -4.86 13.42 17.06
N ASN A 274 -4.99 14.49 16.30
CA ASN A 274 -3.93 14.95 15.41
C ASN A 274 -2.76 15.53 16.20
N SER A 275 -1.53 15.22 15.75
CA SER A 275 -0.36 15.93 16.26
C SER A 275 -0.37 17.40 15.77
N PRO A 276 0.31 18.31 16.49
CA PRO A 276 0.43 19.71 16.07
C PRO A 276 1.01 19.85 14.64
N GLY A 277 1.97 18.98 14.29
CA GLY A 277 2.56 18.94 12.94
C GLY A 277 1.55 18.58 11.87
N VAL A 278 0.64 17.64 12.13
CA VAL A 278 -0.42 17.22 11.19
C VAL A 278 -1.42 18.35 10.96
N GLU A 279 -1.87 19.03 12.03
CA GLU A 279 -2.77 20.19 11.89
C GLU A 279 -2.13 21.32 11.07
N GLN A 280 -0.85 21.62 11.33
CA GLN A 280 -0.11 22.62 10.57
C GLN A 280 0.09 22.19 9.11
N ALA A 281 0.40 20.92 8.85
CA ALA A 281 0.57 20.38 7.51
C ALA A 281 -0.74 20.45 6.70
N LEU A 282 -1.90 20.15 7.31
CA LEU A 282 -3.20 20.29 6.66
C LEU A 282 -3.49 21.75 6.28
N ALA A 283 -3.22 22.70 7.18
CA ALA A 283 -3.41 24.12 6.90
C ALA A 283 -2.52 24.61 5.75
N ARG A 284 -1.22 24.26 5.78
CA ARG A 284 -0.27 24.60 4.70
C ARG A 284 -0.65 23.98 3.37
N THR A 285 -1.13 22.73 3.38
CA THR A 285 -1.59 22.05 2.17
C THR A 285 -2.78 22.79 1.54
N ALA A 286 -3.75 23.24 2.35
CA ALA A 286 -4.87 24.02 1.87
C ALA A 286 -4.40 25.37 1.28
N GLU A 287 -3.48 26.06 1.94
CA GLU A 287 -2.88 27.31 1.46
C GLU A 287 -2.09 27.14 0.16
N ALA A 288 -1.32 26.04 0.04
CA ALA A 288 -0.59 25.71 -1.19
C ALA A 288 -1.52 25.54 -2.39
N PHE A 289 -2.67 24.88 -2.21
CA PHE A 289 -3.68 24.78 -3.26
C PHE A 289 -4.28 26.15 -3.63
N VAL A 290 -4.58 27.00 -2.66
CA VAL A 290 -5.06 28.37 -2.91
C VAL A 290 -4.03 29.19 -3.70
N THR A 291 -2.76 29.14 -3.27
CA THR A 291 -1.65 29.82 -3.94
C THR A 291 -1.46 29.35 -5.39
N ALA A 292 -1.71 28.05 -5.65
CA ALA A 292 -1.69 27.47 -6.98
C ALA A 292 -2.95 27.76 -7.82
N GLY A 293 -3.89 28.57 -7.31
CA GLY A 293 -5.10 28.99 -8.03
C GLY A 293 -6.30 28.02 -7.91
N ALA A 294 -6.24 27.05 -7.02
CA ALA A 294 -7.37 26.19 -6.72
C ALA A 294 -8.35 26.86 -5.74
N ARG A 295 -9.62 26.48 -5.82
CA ARG A 295 -10.62 26.85 -4.81
C ARG A 295 -10.66 25.78 -3.72
N VAL A 296 -10.36 26.16 -2.50
CA VAL A 296 -10.49 25.29 -1.33
C VAL A 296 -11.84 25.54 -0.66
N VAL A 297 -12.58 24.47 -0.39
CA VAL A 297 -13.91 24.51 0.24
C VAL A 297 -13.99 23.55 1.41
N GLU A 298 -14.67 23.96 2.46
CA GLU A 298 -14.99 23.06 3.57
C GLU A 298 -16.11 22.13 3.13
N ILE A 299 -15.99 20.82 3.46
CA ILE A 299 -17.00 19.79 3.22
C ILE A 299 -17.32 19.06 4.53
N ASP A 300 -18.43 18.33 4.54
CA ASP A 300 -18.85 17.54 5.68
C ASP A 300 -18.93 16.05 5.29
N LEU A 301 -18.39 15.18 6.14
CA LEU A 301 -18.47 13.72 6.03
C LEU A 301 -19.10 13.16 7.31
N PRO A 302 -20.41 13.31 7.51
CA PRO A 302 -21.07 13.10 8.80
C PRO A 302 -20.94 11.67 9.34
N HIS A 303 -20.69 10.67 8.48
CA HIS A 303 -20.55 9.28 8.89
C HIS A 303 -19.08 8.85 9.08
N ALA A 304 -18.09 9.74 8.89
CA ALA A 304 -16.67 9.40 9.03
C ALA A 304 -16.30 8.84 10.41
N GLY A 305 -16.93 9.32 11.48
CA GLY A 305 -16.72 8.81 12.84
C GLY A 305 -17.03 7.33 13.04
N ALA A 306 -17.87 6.74 12.18
CA ALA A 306 -18.22 5.31 12.23
C ALA A 306 -17.29 4.43 11.36
N ALA A 307 -16.35 5.03 10.60
CA ALA A 307 -15.59 4.32 9.60
C ALA A 307 -14.69 3.22 10.19
N VAL A 308 -14.00 3.49 11.30
CA VAL A 308 -13.12 2.50 11.96
C VAL A 308 -13.92 1.29 12.42
N ALA A 309 -15.05 1.51 13.11
CA ALA A 309 -15.89 0.41 13.59
C ALA A 309 -16.46 -0.42 12.43
N ALA A 310 -16.98 0.23 11.39
CA ALA A 310 -17.51 -0.46 10.20
C ALA A 310 -16.42 -1.24 9.46
N TYR A 311 -15.22 -0.66 9.33
CA TYR A 311 -14.09 -1.32 8.70
C TYR A 311 -13.69 -2.59 9.44
N TYR A 312 -13.50 -2.54 10.76
CA TYR A 312 -13.07 -3.71 11.51
C TYR A 312 -14.12 -4.81 11.54
N LEU A 313 -15.40 -4.49 11.54
CA LEU A 313 -16.46 -5.49 11.42
C LEU A 313 -16.45 -6.17 10.04
N ILE A 314 -16.33 -5.41 8.96
CA ILE A 314 -16.31 -5.95 7.60
C ILE A 314 -15.01 -6.72 7.35
N ALA A 315 -13.86 -6.09 7.62
CA ALA A 315 -12.56 -6.66 7.30
C ALA A 315 -12.28 -7.95 8.08
N THR A 316 -12.62 -8.00 9.38
CA THR A 316 -12.43 -9.22 10.19
C THR A 316 -13.41 -10.33 9.78
N ALA A 317 -14.64 -10.00 9.43
CA ALA A 317 -15.63 -10.97 8.92
C ALA A 317 -15.13 -11.62 7.62
N GLU A 318 -14.65 -10.81 6.67
CA GLU A 318 -14.09 -11.30 5.42
C GLU A 318 -12.78 -12.06 5.64
N ALA A 319 -11.92 -11.62 6.57
CA ALA A 319 -10.70 -12.33 6.94
C ALA A 319 -10.98 -13.72 7.49
N SER A 320 -11.96 -13.88 8.37
CA SER A 320 -12.32 -15.20 8.94
C SER A 320 -12.69 -16.19 7.84
N SER A 321 -13.40 -15.73 6.80
CA SER A 321 -13.74 -16.54 5.63
C SER A 321 -12.53 -16.79 4.71
N ASN A 322 -11.75 -15.75 4.41
CA ASN A 322 -10.59 -15.84 3.51
C ASN A 322 -9.48 -16.73 4.08
N LEU A 323 -9.21 -16.65 5.39
CA LEU A 323 -8.16 -17.42 6.03
C LEU A 323 -8.60 -18.83 6.46
N ALA A 324 -9.86 -19.20 6.25
CA ALA A 324 -10.36 -20.57 6.50
C ALA A 324 -9.64 -21.64 5.67
N ARG A 325 -9.12 -21.25 4.49
CA ARG A 325 -8.36 -22.12 3.59
C ARG A 325 -7.00 -22.57 4.12
N PHE A 326 -6.44 -21.86 5.10
CA PHE A 326 -5.14 -22.16 5.70
C PHE A 326 -5.35 -23.10 6.90
N ASP A 327 -5.39 -24.40 6.65
CA ASP A 327 -5.75 -25.46 7.59
C ASP A 327 -4.63 -26.50 7.81
N GLY A 328 -3.51 -26.33 7.12
CA GLY A 328 -2.37 -27.26 7.21
C GLY A 328 -2.56 -28.58 6.46
N ILE A 329 -3.60 -28.72 5.62
CA ILE A 329 -3.88 -29.97 4.90
C ILE A 329 -3.22 -30.00 3.53
N ARG A 330 -3.43 -28.99 2.70
CA ARG A 330 -2.99 -28.95 1.30
C ARG A 330 -1.63 -28.28 1.15
N TYR A 331 -1.38 -27.24 1.93
CA TYR A 331 -0.17 -26.41 1.92
C TYR A 331 -0.04 -25.64 3.22
N GLY A 332 1.12 -25.07 3.46
CA GLY A 332 1.39 -24.26 4.64
C GLY A 332 1.84 -25.11 5.84
N HIS A 333 1.88 -24.44 7.00
CA HIS A 333 2.28 -25.09 8.26
C HIS A 333 1.28 -26.17 8.65
N ARG A 334 1.81 -27.35 8.98
CA ARG A 334 1.05 -28.49 9.49
C ARG A 334 1.65 -28.95 10.82
N ALA A 335 0.84 -28.90 11.87
CA ALA A 335 1.24 -29.32 13.19
C ALA A 335 1.48 -30.84 13.29
N THR A 336 2.39 -31.25 14.17
CA THR A 336 2.59 -32.64 14.52
C THR A 336 1.55 -33.06 15.57
N LEU A 337 0.86 -34.17 15.30
CA LEU A 337 -0.11 -34.73 16.21
C LEU A 337 0.55 -35.73 17.20
N ALA A 338 0.08 -35.71 18.45
CA ALA A 338 0.40 -36.78 19.41
C ALA A 338 -0.44 -38.02 19.11
N PRO A 339 -0.01 -39.20 19.57
CA PRO A 339 -0.78 -40.43 19.44
C PRO A 339 -2.20 -40.26 19.99
N GLY A 340 -3.21 -40.65 19.21
CA GLY A 340 -4.64 -40.54 19.57
C GLY A 340 -5.30 -39.20 19.25
N GLU A 341 -4.58 -38.21 18.81
CA GLU A 341 -5.19 -36.95 18.33
C GLU A 341 -5.79 -37.08 16.93
N GLY A 342 -6.99 -36.57 16.74
CA GLY A 342 -7.74 -36.63 15.48
C GLY A 342 -7.64 -35.35 14.64
N LEU A 343 -8.43 -35.29 13.56
CA LEU A 343 -8.45 -34.20 12.58
C LEU A 343 -8.75 -32.84 13.20
N GLY A 344 -9.65 -32.76 14.20
CA GLY A 344 -9.95 -31.51 14.90
C GLY A 344 -8.72 -30.93 15.61
N ALA A 345 -7.90 -31.78 16.25
CA ALA A 345 -6.65 -31.36 16.87
C ALA A 345 -5.66 -30.85 15.82
N LEU A 346 -5.58 -31.49 14.65
CA LEU A 346 -4.72 -31.04 13.55
C LEU A 346 -5.07 -29.63 13.11
N TYR A 347 -6.35 -29.33 12.87
CA TYR A 347 -6.78 -27.99 12.49
C TYR A 347 -6.47 -26.95 13.57
N CYS A 348 -6.84 -27.24 14.82
CA CYS A 348 -6.61 -26.31 15.92
C CYS A 348 -5.12 -26.01 16.11
N LYS A 349 -4.27 -27.06 16.18
CA LYS A 349 -2.83 -26.91 16.38
C LYS A 349 -2.18 -26.18 15.20
N SER A 350 -2.45 -26.60 13.95
CA SER A 350 -1.85 -25.98 12.77
C SER A 350 -2.15 -24.48 12.71
N ARG A 351 -3.40 -24.08 13.01
CA ARG A 351 -3.81 -22.67 13.00
C ARG A 351 -3.26 -21.89 14.20
N SER A 352 -3.22 -22.50 15.40
CA SER A 352 -2.65 -21.85 16.60
C SER A 352 -1.15 -21.64 16.51
N GLU A 353 -0.42 -22.57 15.90
CA GLU A 353 1.03 -22.48 15.70
C GLU A 353 1.38 -21.57 14.50
N GLY A 354 0.54 -21.58 13.46
CA GLY A 354 0.79 -20.94 12.18
C GLY A 354 0.43 -19.44 12.16
N PHE A 355 -0.60 -19.01 12.91
CA PHE A 355 -1.03 -17.61 12.97
C PHE A 355 -0.56 -16.91 14.24
N SER A 356 -0.16 -15.64 14.11
CA SER A 356 0.15 -14.77 15.25
C SER A 356 -1.12 -14.40 16.06
N PRO A 357 -0.95 -13.90 17.30
CA PRO A 357 -2.07 -13.51 18.15
C PRO A 357 -3.00 -12.47 17.50
N GLU A 358 -2.47 -11.52 16.72
CA GLU A 358 -3.29 -10.49 16.06
C GLU A 358 -4.18 -11.10 14.96
N VAL A 359 -3.64 -12.00 14.13
CA VAL A 359 -4.41 -12.70 13.10
C VAL A 359 -5.47 -13.58 13.74
N GLN A 360 -5.12 -14.33 14.80
CA GLN A 360 -6.09 -15.13 15.56
C GLN A 360 -7.23 -14.28 16.12
N ARG A 361 -6.92 -13.11 16.73
CA ARG A 361 -7.89 -12.16 17.26
C ARG A 361 -8.88 -11.72 16.16
N ARG A 362 -8.36 -11.32 14.98
CA ARG A 362 -9.23 -10.88 13.87
C ARG A 362 -10.08 -12.00 13.30
N ILE A 363 -9.56 -13.22 13.21
CA ILE A 363 -10.36 -14.39 12.80
C ILE A 363 -11.50 -14.65 13.81
N MET A 364 -11.21 -14.58 15.11
CA MET A 364 -12.23 -14.77 16.16
C MET A 364 -13.31 -13.69 16.12
N LEU A 365 -12.92 -12.41 16.01
CA LEU A 365 -13.86 -11.29 15.88
C LEU A 365 -14.74 -11.44 14.64
N GLY A 366 -14.16 -11.82 13.51
CA GLY A 366 -14.91 -12.03 12.27
C GLY A 366 -15.86 -13.23 12.36
N THR A 367 -15.43 -14.33 12.96
CA THR A 367 -16.29 -15.51 13.21
C THR A 367 -17.48 -15.14 14.11
N TYR A 368 -17.25 -14.35 15.15
CA TYR A 368 -18.31 -13.85 16.01
C TYR A 368 -19.30 -12.95 15.26
N ALA A 369 -18.80 -11.98 14.49
CA ALA A 369 -19.64 -11.07 13.70
C ALA A 369 -20.48 -11.77 12.64
N LEU A 370 -20.06 -12.93 12.14
CA LEU A 370 -20.78 -13.75 11.17
C LEU A 370 -21.64 -14.85 11.80
N SER A 371 -21.61 -15.03 13.12
CA SER A 371 -22.35 -16.09 13.79
C SER A 371 -23.87 -15.83 13.80
N SER A 372 -24.65 -16.91 13.93
CA SER A 372 -26.11 -16.85 13.97
C SER A 372 -26.60 -15.91 15.09
N GLY A 373 -27.54 -15.03 14.77
CA GLY A 373 -28.06 -14.01 15.67
C GLY A 373 -27.26 -12.70 15.74
N TYR A 374 -26.01 -12.68 15.25
CA TYR A 374 -25.17 -11.49 15.26
C TYR A 374 -24.90 -10.92 13.86
N TYR A 375 -25.10 -11.70 12.81
CA TYR A 375 -24.83 -11.31 11.42
C TYR A 375 -25.51 -9.99 11.03
N ASP A 376 -26.82 -9.87 11.24
CA ASP A 376 -27.58 -8.66 10.87
C ASP A 376 -27.24 -7.47 11.77
N ALA A 377 -27.01 -7.74 13.07
CA ALA A 377 -26.69 -6.70 14.05
C ALA A 377 -25.31 -6.07 13.80
N TYR A 378 -24.33 -6.85 13.44
CA TYR A 378 -22.94 -6.39 13.25
C TYR A 378 -22.57 -6.24 11.77
N TYR A 379 -22.45 -7.35 11.04
CA TYR A 379 -21.96 -7.33 9.66
C TYR A 379 -22.94 -6.61 8.72
N GLY A 380 -24.23 -6.95 8.80
CA GLY A 380 -25.29 -6.30 8.02
C GLY A 380 -25.39 -4.80 8.29
N THR A 381 -25.28 -4.38 9.57
CA THR A 381 -25.25 -2.97 9.95
C THR A 381 -24.00 -2.26 9.44
N ALA A 382 -22.83 -2.89 9.55
CA ALA A 382 -21.59 -2.33 9.02
C ALA A 382 -21.62 -2.10 7.50
N LEU A 383 -22.26 -2.99 6.73
CA LEU A 383 -22.47 -2.78 5.29
C LEU A 383 -23.39 -1.59 5.00
N LYS A 384 -24.42 -1.34 5.82
CA LYS A 384 -25.28 -0.15 5.70
C LYS A 384 -24.50 1.13 5.99
N VAL A 385 -23.68 1.14 7.05
CA VAL A 385 -22.78 2.25 7.41
C VAL A 385 -21.77 2.50 6.29
N ARG A 386 -21.15 1.45 5.70
CA ARG A 386 -20.29 1.56 4.55
C ARG A 386 -20.95 2.33 3.40
N ARG A 387 -22.22 2.06 3.12
CA ARG A 387 -22.96 2.78 2.07
C ARG A 387 -23.14 4.26 2.42
N LEU A 388 -23.43 4.59 3.67
CA LEU A 388 -23.56 5.99 4.11
C LEU A 388 -22.24 6.73 3.99
N ILE A 389 -21.13 6.11 4.40
CA ILE A 389 -19.79 6.69 4.21
C ILE A 389 -19.49 6.96 2.72
N LYS A 390 -19.83 6.02 1.84
CA LYS A 390 -19.70 6.25 0.40
C LYS A 390 -20.55 7.42 -0.07
N GLN A 391 -21.78 7.54 0.40
CA GLN A 391 -22.69 8.64 0.04
C GLN A 391 -22.15 10.01 0.47
N ASP A 392 -21.46 10.11 1.61
CA ASP A 392 -20.81 11.36 2.04
C ASP A 392 -19.80 11.84 0.99
N TYR A 393 -18.92 10.96 0.51
CA TYR A 393 -17.98 11.29 -0.55
C TYR A 393 -18.67 11.60 -1.88
N ASP A 394 -19.66 10.77 -2.28
CA ASP A 394 -20.42 11.02 -3.53
C ASP A 394 -21.08 12.39 -3.50
N GLN A 395 -21.64 12.81 -2.35
CA GLN A 395 -22.23 14.14 -2.19
C GLN A 395 -21.19 15.25 -2.26
N ALA A 396 -20.00 15.07 -1.65
CA ALA A 396 -18.92 16.05 -1.73
C ALA A 396 -18.47 16.27 -3.18
N PHE A 397 -18.33 15.20 -3.97
CA PHE A 397 -18.00 15.29 -5.39
C PHE A 397 -19.15 15.88 -6.22
N ALA A 398 -20.40 15.49 -5.97
CA ALA A 398 -21.59 16.05 -6.65
C ALA A 398 -21.73 17.56 -6.38
N ASN A 399 -21.31 18.05 -5.21
CA ASN A 399 -21.28 19.46 -4.84
C ASN A 399 -20.06 20.21 -5.43
N GLY A 400 -19.29 19.56 -6.31
CA GLY A 400 -18.26 20.18 -7.13
C GLY A 400 -16.84 20.05 -6.60
N ALA A 401 -16.57 19.30 -5.54
CA ALA A 401 -15.20 18.96 -5.17
C ALA A 401 -14.60 18.02 -6.23
N HIS A 402 -13.42 18.35 -6.76
CA HIS A 402 -12.69 17.48 -7.69
C HIS A 402 -11.82 16.48 -6.96
N VAL A 403 -11.24 16.91 -5.84
CA VAL A 403 -10.48 16.05 -4.91
C VAL A 403 -10.80 16.45 -3.48
N VAL A 404 -10.66 15.50 -2.56
CA VAL A 404 -10.74 15.74 -1.11
C VAL A 404 -9.35 15.58 -0.53
N VAL A 405 -8.94 16.47 0.38
CA VAL A 405 -7.64 16.38 1.09
C VAL A 405 -7.85 16.21 2.58
N MET A 406 -7.09 15.31 3.19
CA MET A 406 -7.04 15.09 4.64
C MET A 406 -5.72 14.42 5.04
N PRO A 407 -5.36 14.35 6.34
CA PRO A 407 -4.18 13.62 6.77
C PRO A 407 -4.21 12.15 6.33
N ALA A 408 -3.03 11.54 6.11
CA ALA A 408 -2.92 10.10 5.87
C ALA A 408 -2.82 9.30 7.19
N ALA A 409 -2.35 9.96 8.27
CA ALA A 409 -2.30 9.41 9.62
C ALA A 409 -2.47 10.56 10.64
N PRO A 410 -2.88 10.29 11.88
CA PRO A 410 -3.09 11.33 12.90
C PRO A 410 -1.78 11.93 13.45
N GLY A 411 -0.66 11.26 13.21
CA GLY A 411 0.67 11.70 13.64
C GLY A 411 1.78 11.15 12.77
N PRO A 412 3.03 11.54 13.02
CA PRO A 412 4.19 10.91 12.42
C PRO A 412 4.43 9.52 13.02
N ALA A 413 5.40 8.77 12.46
CA ALA A 413 5.75 7.43 12.90
C ALA A 413 5.96 7.33 14.42
N PHE A 414 5.29 6.38 15.08
CA PHE A 414 5.41 6.11 16.53
C PHE A 414 6.54 5.12 16.84
N GLU A 415 6.92 5.01 18.12
CA GLU A 415 7.99 4.11 18.58
C GLU A 415 7.57 2.64 18.49
N ILE A 416 8.51 1.76 18.09
CA ILE A 416 8.31 0.31 18.08
C ILE A 416 7.91 -0.15 19.49
N GLY A 417 6.87 -0.99 19.57
CA GLY A 417 6.33 -1.53 20.82
C GLY A 417 5.35 -0.62 21.57
N SER A 418 5.25 0.66 21.22
CA SER A 418 4.46 1.62 22.00
C SER A 418 2.95 1.42 21.95
N LYS A 419 2.43 0.73 20.91
CA LYS A 419 0.97 0.47 20.73
C LYS A 419 0.60 -1.01 20.72
N THR A 420 1.54 -1.92 20.96
CA THR A 420 1.28 -3.37 20.89
C THR A 420 0.35 -3.88 21.99
N ALA A 421 0.32 -3.21 23.14
CA ALA A 421 -0.56 -3.55 24.27
C ALA A 421 -2.00 -3.00 24.14
N ASP A 422 -2.23 -2.03 23.24
CA ASP A 422 -3.52 -1.39 23.02
C ASP A 422 -3.95 -1.50 21.56
N PRO A 423 -4.74 -2.52 21.19
CA PRO A 423 -5.22 -2.69 19.82
C PRO A 423 -6.06 -1.51 19.30
N LEU A 424 -6.80 -0.82 20.17
CA LEU A 424 -7.61 0.32 19.76
C LEU A 424 -6.73 1.52 19.37
N ALA A 425 -5.68 1.80 20.14
CA ALA A 425 -4.70 2.84 19.79
C ALA A 425 -4.00 2.55 18.46
N MET A 426 -3.76 1.26 18.13
CA MET A 426 -3.24 0.85 16.84
C MET A 426 -4.27 1.06 15.72
N TYR A 427 -5.54 0.72 15.95
CA TYR A 427 -6.60 0.84 14.96
C TYR A 427 -6.94 2.30 14.60
N LEU A 428 -6.74 3.22 15.54
CA LEU A 428 -6.93 4.66 15.32
C LEU A 428 -5.86 5.29 14.42
N GLU A 429 -4.74 4.60 14.15
CA GLU A 429 -3.76 5.07 13.15
C GLU A 429 -4.35 5.14 11.73
N ASP A 430 -5.38 4.34 11.45
CA ASP A 430 -6.04 4.27 10.15
C ASP A 430 -7.33 5.12 10.06
N ILE A 431 -7.58 5.99 11.06
CA ILE A 431 -8.84 6.76 11.19
C ILE A 431 -9.21 7.54 9.92
N TYR A 432 -8.23 8.07 9.20
CA TYR A 432 -8.43 8.85 7.98
C TYR A 432 -8.43 8.02 6.71
N THR A 433 -7.92 6.81 6.74
CA THR A 433 -7.72 6.01 5.53
C THR A 433 -8.82 4.98 5.28
N VAL A 434 -9.39 4.38 6.34
CA VAL A 434 -10.39 3.30 6.22
C VAL A 434 -11.67 3.72 5.52
N GLY A 435 -12.12 4.96 5.71
CA GLY A 435 -13.32 5.48 5.05
C GLY A 435 -13.20 5.49 3.52
N VAL A 436 -12.00 5.74 3.02
CA VAL A 436 -11.68 5.73 1.58
C VAL A 436 -11.77 4.32 0.99
N ASN A 437 -11.30 3.30 1.74
CA ASN A 437 -11.43 1.89 1.33
C ASN A 437 -12.89 1.44 1.35
N LEU A 438 -13.64 1.79 2.41
CA LEU A 438 -15.07 1.49 2.50
C LEU A 438 -15.85 2.08 1.32
N ALA A 439 -15.49 3.29 0.88
CA ALA A 439 -16.08 3.96 -0.28
C ALA A 439 -15.55 3.46 -1.64
N GLY A 440 -14.47 2.67 -1.67
CA GLY A 440 -13.87 2.14 -2.89
C GLY A 440 -13.14 3.16 -3.76
N LEU A 441 -12.77 4.32 -3.21
CA LEU A 441 -12.22 5.48 -3.93
C LEU A 441 -10.70 5.38 -4.15
N PRO A 442 -10.16 5.97 -5.21
CA PRO A 442 -8.72 6.12 -5.38
C PRO A 442 -8.19 7.19 -4.41
N ALA A 443 -7.00 6.98 -3.89
CA ALA A 443 -6.32 7.98 -3.06
C ALA A 443 -4.80 7.85 -3.15
N ILE A 444 -4.11 8.97 -2.96
CA ILE A 444 -2.65 9.05 -2.97
C ILE A 444 -2.17 9.81 -1.74
N SER A 445 -1.20 9.27 -1.03
CA SER A 445 -0.47 9.96 0.03
C SER A 445 0.77 10.62 -0.56
N VAL A 446 0.97 11.90 -0.25
CA VAL A 446 2.11 12.71 -0.68
C VAL A 446 2.77 13.28 0.57
N PRO A 447 4.10 13.16 0.74
CA PRO A 447 4.80 13.81 1.84
C PRO A 447 4.77 15.33 1.67
N VAL A 448 4.37 16.06 2.72
CA VAL A 448 4.19 17.54 2.65
C VAL A 448 4.93 18.29 3.73
N ALA A 449 5.26 17.64 4.85
CA ALA A 449 5.90 18.29 5.99
C ALA A 449 6.72 17.29 6.80
N THR A 450 7.41 17.82 7.81
CA THR A 450 8.02 17.01 8.87
C THR A 450 7.65 17.60 10.24
N GLU A 451 7.55 16.72 11.23
CA GLU A 451 7.45 17.12 12.64
C GLU A 451 8.72 16.69 13.38
N THR A 452 9.35 17.62 14.12
CA THR A 452 10.55 17.30 14.88
C THR A 452 10.17 16.72 16.24
N ILE A 453 10.48 15.44 16.44
CA ILE A 453 10.30 14.74 17.74
C ILE A 453 11.65 14.24 18.22
N ARG A 454 12.04 14.67 19.44
CA ARG A 454 13.34 14.32 20.05
C ARG A 454 14.53 14.54 19.10
N GLY A 455 14.50 15.64 18.35
CA GLY A 455 15.57 16.02 17.41
C GLY A 455 15.59 15.26 16.09
N LYS A 456 14.60 14.42 15.80
CA LYS A 456 14.42 13.72 14.52
C LYS A 456 13.29 14.36 13.73
N ALA A 457 13.56 14.70 12.47
CA ALA A 457 12.53 15.17 11.53
C ALA A 457 11.78 13.97 10.97
N LEU A 458 10.53 13.80 11.39
CA LEU A 458 9.67 12.69 10.99
C LEU A 458 8.65 13.14 9.94
N PRO A 459 8.50 12.43 8.82
CA PRO A 459 7.61 12.82 7.74
C PRO A 459 6.13 12.83 8.15
N ILE A 460 5.38 13.73 7.51
CA ILE A 460 3.92 13.82 7.53
C ILE A 460 3.43 13.84 6.08
N GLY A 461 2.48 12.95 5.77
CA GLY A 461 1.81 12.88 4.47
C GLY A 461 0.36 13.34 4.54
N MET A 462 -0.07 14.05 3.50
CA MET A 462 -1.49 14.30 3.24
C MET A 462 -1.98 13.35 2.17
N GLN A 463 -3.18 12.80 2.34
CA GLN A 463 -3.83 12.05 1.28
C GLN A 463 -4.79 12.93 0.48
N LEU A 464 -4.75 12.77 -0.83
CA LEU A 464 -5.75 13.26 -1.76
C LEU A 464 -6.63 12.10 -2.17
N ILE A 465 -7.93 12.35 -2.32
CA ILE A 465 -8.95 11.35 -2.67
C ILE A 465 -9.74 11.91 -3.85
N ALA A 466 -10.00 11.08 -4.87
CA ALA A 466 -10.78 11.48 -6.04
C ALA A 466 -12.02 10.60 -6.22
N PRO A 467 -12.97 10.99 -7.09
CA PRO A 467 -14.08 10.13 -7.48
C PRO A 467 -13.61 8.78 -8.03
N PRO A 468 -14.48 7.75 -8.06
CA PRO A 468 -14.14 6.46 -8.68
C PRO A 468 -13.61 6.66 -10.10
N LEU A 469 -12.53 5.96 -10.44
CA LEU A 469 -11.82 6.07 -11.72
C LEU A 469 -11.25 7.48 -12.02
N GLY A 470 -11.08 8.31 -10.99
CA GLY A 470 -10.54 9.67 -11.07
C GLY A 470 -9.02 9.72 -10.88
N GLU A 471 -8.27 8.65 -11.16
CA GLU A 471 -6.81 8.63 -10.97
C GLU A 471 -6.11 9.75 -11.74
N GLY A 472 -6.59 10.12 -12.92
CA GLY A 472 -5.98 11.20 -13.71
C GLY A 472 -6.04 12.57 -13.03
N VAL A 473 -7.18 12.96 -12.45
CA VAL A 473 -7.28 14.23 -11.69
C VAL A 473 -6.53 14.13 -10.37
N LEU A 474 -6.56 12.97 -9.73
CA LEU A 474 -5.83 12.68 -8.49
C LEU A 474 -4.32 12.90 -8.66
N LEU A 475 -3.74 12.31 -9.70
CA LEU A 475 -2.31 12.44 -10.00
C LEU A 475 -1.90 13.87 -10.30
N ARG A 476 -2.69 14.62 -11.11
CA ARG A 476 -2.39 16.04 -11.39
C ARG A 476 -2.48 16.91 -10.14
N ALA A 477 -3.47 16.70 -9.27
CA ALA A 477 -3.57 17.41 -7.99
C ALA A 477 -2.42 17.05 -7.04
N ALA A 478 -2.02 15.79 -6.99
CA ALA A 478 -0.90 15.30 -6.19
C ALA A 478 0.44 15.87 -6.70
N ALA A 479 0.66 15.91 -8.02
CA ALA A 479 1.87 16.49 -8.60
C ALA A 479 1.96 18.00 -8.36
N LEU A 480 0.81 18.71 -8.33
CA LEU A 480 0.78 20.09 -7.93
C LEU A 480 1.25 20.27 -6.48
N LEU A 481 0.74 19.45 -5.56
CA LEU A 481 1.12 19.48 -4.15
C LEU A 481 2.61 19.10 -3.95
N GLU A 482 3.11 18.09 -4.66
CA GLU A 482 4.52 17.69 -4.62
C GLU A 482 5.48 18.83 -5.00
N ARG A 483 5.12 19.65 -6.02
CA ARG A 483 5.93 20.78 -6.47
C ARG A 483 5.91 21.98 -5.52
N THR A 484 4.84 22.15 -4.77
CA THR A 484 4.74 23.29 -3.84
C THR A 484 5.64 23.14 -2.63
N GLY A 485 6.11 21.90 -2.33
CA GLY A 485 6.96 21.62 -1.18
C GLY A 485 6.28 21.97 0.14
N ALA A 486 4.94 21.88 0.17
CA ALA A 486 4.12 22.36 1.27
C ALA A 486 4.38 21.65 2.58
#